data_0497bf7023d101052d300cb23ca21d48
#
_entry.id   0497bf7023d101052d300cb23ca21d48
#
_cell.length_a   1.000
_cell.length_b   1.000
_cell.length_c   1.000
_cell.angle_alpha   90.00
_cell.angle_beta   90.00
_cell.angle_gamma   90.00
#
_symmetry.space_group_name_H-M   'P 1'
#
loop_
_entity.id
_entity.type
_entity.pdbx_description
1 polymer ?
#
loop_
_entity_poly.entity_id
_entity_poly.type
_entity_poly.pdbx_seq_one_letter_code
_entity_poly.pdbx_strand_id
1 'polypeptide(L)'
;MFSNAGQIALTLLATAPTALACLGYTGGLPKATGNVALTAPIYVKAGQVYDGGWRKFDRNPSSCNGQSEGGEKDTAFVVERGGTLRNVIIGKTVGEGVYCKGGGCNLEFIWFEDVCEDAISIKDDRPGDVTNIIGGGAYHASDKVIQHNGCGRVNVSIINFYAENYGKVYRSCGTKCAREVYVEGVTARKGGEVVGITKANGDKATLVNVCTDAKTPCQNYSGPGAKDGAC
;
A
#
# COMPACT_ATOMS: atom_id res chain seq x y z
N MET A 1 -29.64 66.39 12.66
CA MET A 1 -28.29 65.79 12.57
C MET A 1 -28.45 64.30 12.76
N PHE A 2 -28.48 63.52 11.69
CA PHE A 2 -28.57 62.06 11.75
C PHE A 2 -27.22 61.49 11.38
N SER A 3 -26.60 60.75 12.30
CA SER A 3 -25.34 60.06 12.11
C SER A 3 -25.58 58.72 11.46
N ASN A 4 -25.06 58.52 10.25
CA ASN A 4 -25.04 57.25 9.56
C ASN A 4 -23.88 56.39 10.12
N ALA A 5 -24.19 55.37 10.90
CA ALA A 5 -23.23 54.31 11.26
C ALA A 5 -23.15 53.31 10.13
N GLY A 6 -22.05 53.37 9.38
CA GLY A 6 -21.76 52.35 8.34
C GLY A 6 -21.42 51.01 8.97
N GLN A 7 -22.22 49.98 8.65
CA GLN A 7 -21.89 48.60 8.97
C GLN A 7 -20.83 48.09 8.03
N ILE A 8 -19.64 47.84 8.55
CA ILE A 8 -18.58 47.12 7.84
C ILE A 8 -18.90 45.63 7.93
N ALA A 9 -19.38 45.04 6.86
CA ALA A 9 -19.55 43.58 6.74
C ALA A 9 -18.18 42.93 6.55
N LEU A 10 -17.69 42.30 7.61
CA LEU A 10 -16.47 41.50 7.56
C LEU A 10 -16.80 40.14 6.90
N THR A 11 -16.55 40.00 5.62
CA THR A 11 -16.63 38.71 4.92
C THR A 11 -15.45 37.85 5.34
N LEU A 12 -15.69 36.89 6.24
CA LEU A 12 -14.75 35.83 6.52
C LEU A 12 -14.72 34.93 5.25
N LEU A 13 -13.67 35.05 4.45
CA LEU A 13 -13.32 34.01 3.49
C LEU A 13 -12.92 32.79 4.30
N ALA A 14 -13.81 31.82 4.37
CA ALA A 14 -13.46 30.47 4.81
C ALA A 14 -12.56 29.86 3.72
N THR A 15 -11.25 29.99 3.88
CA THR A 15 -10.30 29.17 3.12
C THR A 15 -10.50 27.73 3.59
N ALA A 16 -11.12 26.91 2.75
CA ALA A 16 -11.14 25.47 2.97
C ALA A 16 -9.68 25.02 3.20
N PRO A 17 -9.40 24.14 4.17
CA PRO A 17 -8.06 23.62 4.37
C PRO A 17 -7.68 22.87 3.11
N THR A 18 -6.90 23.52 2.25
CA THR A 18 -6.26 22.86 1.11
C THR A 18 -5.40 21.75 1.69
N ALA A 19 -5.68 20.57 1.27
CA ALA A 19 -5.18 19.30 1.77
C ALA A 19 -3.69 19.37 2.19
N LEU A 20 -3.45 19.35 3.49
CA LEU A 20 -2.13 19.14 4.12
C LEU A 20 -1.45 17.86 3.61
N ALA A 21 -2.21 16.95 2.99
CA ALA A 21 -1.76 15.69 2.42
C ALA A 21 -0.64 15.81 1.37
N CYS A 22 -0.57 16.94 0.64
CA CYS A 22 0.47 17.16 -0.36
C CYS A 22 1.66 17.97 0.14
N LEU A 23 1.70 18.31 1.44
CA LEU A 23 2.79 19.05 2.03
C LEU A 23 4.00 18.14 2.30
N GLY A 24 4.79 17.94 1.27
CA GLY A 24 6.21 17.75 1.44
C GLY A 24 6.75 16.33 1.65
N TYR A 25 5.95 15.26 1.66
CA TYR A 25 6.57 13.94 1.60
C TYR A 25 6.91 13.58 0.15
N THR A 26 8.20 13.57 -0.15
CA THR A 26 8.72 13.32 -1.50
C THR A 26 9.18 11.88 -1.71
N GLY A 27 8.94 11.00 -0.74
CA GLY A 27 9.50 9.66 -0.73
C GLY A 27 10.99 9.66 -0.43
N GLY A 28 11.66 8.63 -0.82
CA GLY A 28 13.08 8.47 -0.68
C GLY A 28 13.41 7.09 -0.11
N LEU A 29 13.93 6.22 -0.99
CA LEU A 29 14.42 4.91 -0.57
C LEU A 29 15.53 5.12 0.49
N PRO A 30 15.40 4.55 1.70
CA PRO A 30 16.43 4.70 2.72
C PRO A 30 17.74 4.04 2.26
N LYS A 31 18.85 4.56 2.72
CA LYS A 31 20.16 3.96 2.46
C LYS A 31 20.25 2.61 3.17
N ALA A 32 20.53 1.55 2.42
CA ALA A 32 20.72 0.23 2.99
C ALA A 32 21.94 0.19 3.92
N THR A 33 21.79 -0.42 5.09
CA THR A 33 22.88 -0.66 6.06
C THR A 33 23.74 -1.87 5.68
N GLY A 34 23.26 -2.71 4.76
CA GLY A 34 23.93 -3.89 4.24
C GLY A 34 23.05 -4.63 3.25
N ASN A 35 23.58 -5.65 2.60
CA ASN A 35 22.85 -6.48 1.66
C ASN A 35 22.76 -7.92 2.15
N VAL A 36 21.63 -8.55 1.93
CA VAL A 36 21.35 -9.96 2.27
C VAL A 36 20.87 -10.68 1.02
N ALA A 37 21.60 -11.70 0.60
CA ALA A 37 21.21 -12.58 -0.49
C ALA A 37 20.42 -13.78 0.09
N LEU A 38 19.16 -13.90 -0.32
CA LEU A 38 18.26 -14.94 0.14
C LEU A 38 18.20 -16.09 -0.89
N THR A 39 18.43 -17.31 -0.45
CA THR A 39 18.19 -18.53 -1.26
C THR A 39 16.76 -19.06 -1.10
N ALA A 40 16.08 -18.66 -0.03
CA ALA A 40 14.69 -18.99 0.26
C ALA A 40 14.04 -17.83 1.05
N PRO A 41 12.70 -17.77 1.15
CA PRO A 41 12.00 -16.78 1.97
C PRO A 41 12.38 -16.87 3.45
N ILE A 42 12.36 -15.73 4.13
CA ILE A 42 12.41 -15.67 5.60
C ILE A 42 10.98 -15.74 6.13
N TYR A 43 10.73 -16.68 7.04
CA TYR A 43 9.43 -16.82 7.70
C TYR A 43 9.42 -16.07 9.03
N VAL A 44 8.53 -15.09 9.14
CA VAL A 44 8.23 -14.41 10.41
C VAL A 44 7.01 -15.09 11.00
N LYS A 45 7.24 -15.89 12.05
CA LYS A 45 6.20 -16.70 12.67
C LYS A 45 5.15 -15.85 13.41
N ALA A 46 3.99 -16.44 13.65
CA ALA A 46 2.91 -15.80 14.38
C ALA A 46 3.38 -15.15 15.68
N GLY A 47 3.07 -13.87 15.88
CA GLY A 47 3.47 -13.09 17.04
C GLY A 47 4.94 -12.72 17.14
N GLN A 48 5.78 -13.14 16.20
CA GLN A 48 7.19 -12.73 16.15
C GLN A 48 7.38 -11.36 15.51
N VAL A 49 8.45 -10.69 15.91
CA VAL A 49 8.93 -9.46 15.29
C VAL A 49 10.25 -9.74 14.59
N TYR A 50 10.31 -9.46 13.30
CA TYR A 50 11.56 -9.44 12.53
C TYR A 50 11.91 -7.99 12.18
N ASP A 51 13.04 -7.52 12.71
CA ASP A 51 13.60 -6.22 12.38
C ASP A 51 14.76 -6.38 11.37
N GLY A 52 14.57 -5.89 10.16
CA GLY A 52 15.59 -5.98 9.12
C GLY A 52 16.79 -5.06 9.32
N GLY A 53 16.68 -4.07 10.22
CA GLY A 53 17.76 -3.11 10.49
C GLY A 53 18.14 -2.28 9.26
N TRP A 54 17.18 -2.02 8.38
CA TRP A 54 17.37 -1.29 7.12
C TRP A 54 18.33 -1.97 6.13
N ARG A 55 18.49 -3.30 6.23
CA ARG A 55 19.23 -4.07 5.23
C ARG A 55 18.37 -4.26 3.98
N LYS A 56 19.05 -4.39 2.83
CA LYS A 56 18.42 -4.74 1.56
C LYS A 56 18.46 -6.25 1.36
N PHE A 57 17.32 -6.83 1.04
CA PHE A 57 17.11 -8.25 0.83
C PHE A 57 16.82 -8.52 -0.65
N ASP A 58 17.65 -9.31 -1.27
CA ASP A 58 17.55 -9.76 -2.65
C ASP A 58 17.49 -11.28 -2.73
N ARG A 59 16.89 -11.84 -3.77
CA ARG A 59 16.91 -13.27 -4.04
C ARG A 59 18.12 -13.63 -4.91
N ASN A 60 18.81 -14.70 -4.52
CA ASN A 60 19.91 -15.25 -5.30
C ASN A 60 19.85 -16.80 -5.29
N PRO A 61 19.49 -17.47 -6.42
CA PRO A 61 19.16 -16.85 -7.70
C PRO A 61 17.91 -15.97 -7.65
N SER A 62 17.77 -15.03 -8.61
CA SER A 62 16.59 -14.16 -8.73
C SER A 62 15.32 -15.00 -8.84
N SER A 63 14.28 -14.59 -8.11
CA SER A 63 12.92 -15.12 -8.28
C SER A 63 12.02 -14.21 -9.13
N CYS A 64 12.53 -13.04 -9.55
CA CYS A 64 11.78 -12.15 -10.44
C CYS A 64 11.68 -12.76 -11.85
N ASN A 65 10.45 -12.94 -12.33
CA ASN A 65 10.12 -13.43 -13.66
C ASN A 65 9.10 -12.51 -14.35
N GLY A 66 9.36 -11.18 -14.30
CA GLY A 66 8.47 -10.16 -14.84
C GLY A 66 7.10 -10.19 -14.16
N GLN A 67 6.04 -10.00 -14.95
CA GLN A 67 4.65 -9.96 -14.45
C GLN A 67 4.00 -11.36 -14.35
N SER A 68 4.78 -12.41 -14.21
CA SER A 68 4.27 -13.76 -13.99
C SER A 68 3.93 -13.93 -12.52
N GLU A 69 2.65 -14.23 -12.22
CA GLU A 69 2.19 -14.55 -10.86
C GLU A 69 3.08 -15.64 -10.26
N GLY A 70 3.71 -15.35 -9.15
CA GLY A 70 4.59 -16.24 -8.41
C GLY A 70 3.88 -16.92 -7.24
N GLY A 71 4.65 -17.41 -6.31
CA GLY A 71 4.15 -18.08 -5.13
C GLY A 71 4.96 -17.74 -3.88
N GLU A 72 4.60 -18.37 -2.76
CA GLU A 72 5.26 -18.19 -1.47
C GLU A 72 6.80 -18.35 -1.57
N LYS A 73 7.26 -19.30 -2.38
CA LYS A 73 8.69 -19.55 -2.60
C LYS A 73 9.45 -18.40 -3.29
N ASP A 74 8.72 -17.53 -3.98
CA ASP A 74 9.28 -16.44 -4.80
C ASP A 74 9.37 -15.11 -4.01
N THR A 75 8.89 -15.09 -2.73
CA THR A 75 8.93 -13.93 -1.84
C THR A 75 10.30 -13.71 -1.19
N ALA A 76 10.52 -12.54 -0.62
CA ALA A 76 11.59 -12.31 0.35
C ALA A 76 11.16 -12.72 1.78
N PHE A 77 9.92 -12.39 2.14
CA PHE A 77 9.38 -12.67 3.45
C PHE A 77 7.97 -13.27 3.38
N VAL A 78 7.73 -14.25 4.24
CA VAL A 78 6.39 -14.75 4.56
C VAL A 78 6.11 -14.38 6.00
N VAL A 79 5.13 -13.51 6.22
CA VAL A 79 4.72 -13.06 7.55
C VAL A 79 3.44 -13.79 7.92
N GLU A 80 3.50 -14.61 8.95
CA GLU A 80 2.34 -15.34 9.45
C GLU A 80 1.44 -14.42 10.29
N ARG A 81 0.20 -14.83 10.52
CA ARG A 81 -0.82 -14.08 11.28
C ARG A 81 -0.28 -13.51 12.60
N GLY A 82 -0.42 -12.20 12.80
CA GLY A 82 0.08 -11.49 13.98
C GLY A 82 1.58 -11.29 14.02
N GLY A 83 2.31 -11.72 12.98
CA GLY A 83 3.73 -11.41 12.84
C GLY A 83 3.97 -9.95 12.47
N THR A 84 5.12 -9.43 12.83
CA THR A 84 5.57 -8.08 12.50
C THR A 84 6.87 -8.11 11.72
N LEU A 85 6.88 -7.51 10.54
CA LEU A 85 8.09 -7.25 9.75
C LEU A 85 8.35 -5.75 9.74
N ARG A 86 9.59 -5.33 10.01
CA ARG A 86 9.90 -3.91 10.00
C ARG A 86 11.31 -3.58 9.54
N ASN A 87 11.49 -2.34 9.07
CA ASN A 87 12.78 -1.76 8.70
C ASN A 87 13.53 -2.61 7.67
N VAL A 88 12.88 -2.95 6.55
CA VAL A 88 13.49 -3.73 5.47
C VAL A 88 13.41 -3.00 4.14
N ILE A 89 14.39 -3.25 3.28
CA ILE A 89 14.39 -2.83 1.88
C ILE A 89 14.36 -4.12 1.04
N ILE A 90 13.39 -4.23 0.15
CA ILE A 90 13.27 -5.35 -0.78
C ILE A 90 13.86 -4.92 -2.11
N GLY A 91 14.83 -5.70 -2.60
CA GLY A 91 15.52 -5.44 -3.85
C GLY A 91 14.79 -6.01 -5.06
N LYS A 92 15.29 -5.67 -6.25
CA LYS A 92 14.65 -5.94 -7.55
C LYS A 92 14.64 -7.41 -7.99
N THR A 93 15.42 -8.27 -7.35
CA THR A 93 15.50 -9.69 -7.72
C THR A 93 14.44 -10.56 -7.05
N VAL A 94 13.56 -9.94 -6.25
CA VAL A 94 12.46 -10.60 -5.53
C VAL A 94 11.20 -10.56 -6.38
N GLY A 95 10.60 -11.72 -6.64
CA GLY A 95 9.40 -11.84 -7.49
C GLY A 95 8.14 -11.29 -6.83
N GLU A 96 7.87 -11.72 -5.59
CA GLU A 96 6.59 -11.49 -4.90
C GLU A 96 6.72 -10.64 -3.61
N GLY A 97 7.81 -9.96 -3.39
CA GLY A 97 8.00 -9.09 -2.23
C GLY A 97 7.70 -9.76 -0.89
N VAL A 98 6.56 -9.43 -0.27
CA VAL A 98 6.13 -9.91 1.05
C VAL A 98 4.76 -10.58 0.99
N TYR A 99 4.65 -11.80 1.48
CA TYR A 99 3.36 -12.43 1.74
C TYR A 99 2.93 -12.26 3.20
N CYS A 100 1.76 -11.67 3.41
CA CYS A 100 1.03 -11.72 4.67
C CYS A 100 0.09 -12.93 4.64
N LYS A 101 0.51 -14.04 5.25
CA LYS A 101 -0.18 -15.32 5.21
C LYS A 101 -1.19 -15.44 6.34
N GLY A 102 -2.45 -15.51 5.99
CA GLY A 102 -3.56 -15.60 6.95
C GLY A 102 -4.00 -14.25 7.51
N GLY A 103 -3.48 -13.13 7.02
CA GLY A 103 -3.85 -11.79 7.44
C GLY A 103 -3.34 -11.37 8.83
N GLY A 104 -3.77 -10.19 9.29
CA GLY A 104 -3.41 -9.69 10.62
C GLY A 104 -1.92 -9.41 10.82
N CYS A 105 -1.17 -9.16 9.74
CA CYS A 105 0.24 -8.81 9.79
C CYS A 105 0.45 -7.34 10.13
N ASN A 106 1.59 -7.02 10.73
CA ASN A 106 2.07 -5.64 10.86
C ASN A 106 3.33 -5.47 10.00
N LEU A 107 3.23 -4.61 8.99
CA LEU A 107 4.30 -4.32 8.04
C LEU A 107 4.70 -2.86 8.21
N GLU A 108 5.86 -2.61 8.85
CA GLU A 108 6.28 -1.29 9.29
C GLU A 108 7.54 -0.84 8.56
N PHE A 109 7.47 0.26 7.81
CA PHE A 109 8.60 0.83 7.09
C PHE A 109 9.27 -0.16 6.12
N ILE A 110 8.43 -0.81 5.31
CA ILE A 110 8.90 -1.70 4.25
C ILE A 110 9.06 -0.89 2.97
N TRP A 111 10.25 -0.97 2.38
CA TRP A 111 10.58 -0.30 1.13
C TRP A 111 10.85 -1.30 0.02
N PHE A 112 10.33 -1.03 -1.16
CA PHE A 112 10.55 -1.82 -2.36
C PHE A 112 11.29 -0.95 -3.38
N GLU A 113 12.52 -1.34 -3.69
CA GLU A 113 13.41 -0.60 -4.60
C GLU A 113 12.90 -0.61 -6.04
N ASP A 114 12.41 -1.77 -6.47
CA ASP A 114 11.90 -2.03 -7.81
C ASP A 114 11.00 -3.28 -7.74
N VAL A 115 9.70 -3.08 -7.82
CA VAL A 115 8.72 -4.17 -7.66
C VAL A 115 8.66 -5.01 -8.94
N CYS A 116 8.85 -6.32 -8.81
CA CYS A 116 8.82 -7.23 -9.94
C CYS A 116 7.37 -7.56 -10.36
N GLU A 117 6.63 -8.32 -9.55
CA GLU A 117 5.20 -8.60 -9.77
C GLU A 117 4.36 -7.79 -8.79
N ASP A 118 4.19 -8.24 -7.54
CA ASP A 118 3.51 -7.48 -6.47
C ASP A 118 4.44 -7.22 -5.29
N ALA A 119 4.30 -6.06 -4.63
CA ALA A 119 5.14 -5.75 -3.48
C ALA A 119 4.66 -6.48 -2.21
N ILE A 120 3.35 -6.45 -1.95
CA ILE A 120 2.73 -7.07 -0.77
C ILE A 120 1.48 -7.84 -1.21
N SER A 121 1.44 -9.11 -0.90
CA SER A 121 0.26 -9.95 -1.15
C SER A 121 -0.35 -10.42 0.17
N ILE A 122 -1.63 -10.07 0.42
CA ILE A 122 -2.37 -10.48 1.60
C ILE A 122 -3.21 -11.68 1.23
N LYS A 123 -2.83 -12.84 1.75
CA LYS A 123 -3.41 -14.14 1.41
C LYS A 123 -4.18 -14.72 2.60
N ASP A 124 -5.39 -15.25 2.32
CA ASP A 124 -6.18 -16.07 3.25
C ASP A 124 -6.60 -15.38 4.57
N ASP A 125 -6.63 -14.05 4.61
CA ASP A 125 -7.21 -13.33 5.73
C ASP A 125 -8.74 -13.49 5.76
N ARG A 126 -9.33 -13.39 6.95
CA ARG A 126 -10.74 -13.65 7.21
C ARG A 126 -11.46 -12.34 7.57
N PRO A 127 -12.80 -12.30 7.42
CA PRO A 127 -13.57 -11.19 7.97
C PRO A 127 -13.22 -10.92 9.44
N GLY A 128 -12.90 -9.66 9.75
CA GLY A 128 -12.44 -9.23 11.08
C GLY A 128 -10.93 -9.19 11.28
N ASP A 129 -10.14 -9.83 10.42
CA ASP A 129 -8.69 -9.65 10.44
C ASP A 129 -8.30 -8.24 9.97
N VAL A 130 -7.28 -7.66 10.58
CA VAL A 130 -6.78 -6.34 10.22
C VAL A 130 -5.28 -6.42 9.96
N THR A 131 -4.87 -6.18 8.72
CA THR A 131 -3.47 -6.06 8.33
C THR A 131 -3.09 -4.58 8.30
N ASN A 132 -2.00 -4.22 8.98
CA ASN A 132 -1.49 -2.85 9.04
C ASN A 132 -0.22 -2.71 8.20
N ILE A 133 -0.20 -1.73 7.32
CA ILE A 133 0.96 -1.35 6.52
C ILE A 133 1.29 0.10 6.89
N ILE A 134 2.38 0.30 7.63
CA ILE A 134 2.71 1.58 8.29
C ILE A 134 4.01 2.12 7.73
N GLY A 135 3.96 3.27 7.06
CA GLY A 135 5.13 3.88 6.44
C GLY A 135 5.75 3.01 5.32
N GLY A 136 6.92 3.40 4.84
CA GLY A 136 7.57 2.70 3.74
C GLY A 136 7.15 3.21 2.37
N GLY A 137 7.37 2.40 1.35
CA GLY A 137 6.98 2.75 -0.01
C GLY A 137 7.47 1.78 -1.07
N ALA A 138 6.99 1.99 -2.30
CA ALA A 138 7.28 1.12 -3.44
C ALA A 138 7.54 1.93 -4.70
N TYR A 139 8.51 1.47 -5.47
CA TYR A 139 8.86 2.02 -6.78
C TYR A 139 8.65 0.97 -7.87
N HIS A 140 8.20 1.43 -9.03
CA HIS A 140 8.13 0.64 -10.27
C HIS A 140 7.22 -0.60 -10.20
N ALA A 141 6.13 -0.54 -9.42
CA ALA A 141 5.13 -1.60 -9.37
C ALA A 141 4.20 -1.52 -10.59
N SER A 142 4.55 -2.16 -11.69
CA SER A 142 3.81 -2.03 -12.95
C SER A 142 2.36 -2.53 -12.86
N ASP A 143 2.05 -3.47 -11.97
CA ASP A 143 0.69 -3.89 -11.66
C ASP A 143 0.26 -3.39 -10.27
N LYS A 144 0.59 -4.09 -9.19
CA LYS A 144 0.08 -3.78 -7.85
C LYS A 144 1.18 -3.57 -6.81
N VAL A 145 1.01 -2.60 -5.94
CA VAL A 145 1.80 -2.52 -4.71
C VAL A 145 1.22 -3.48 -3.67
N ILE A 146 -0.11 -3.46 -3.47
CA ILE A 146 -0.79 -4.31 -2.49
C ILE A 146 -1.87 -5.11 -3.21
N GLN A 147 -1.68 -6.43 -3.28
CA GLN A 147 -2.68 -7.39 -3.72
C GLN A 147 -3.41 -7.98 -2.51
N HIS A 148 -4.74 -7.86 -2.46
CA HIS A 148 -5.55 -8.40 -1.37
C HIS A 148 -6.45 -9.52 -1.88
N ASN A 149 -6.07 -10.76 -1.60
CA ASN A 149 -6.79 -11.96 -2.03
C ASN A 149 -7.75 -12.52 -0.98
N GLY A 150 -7.54 -12.23 0.29
CA GLY A 150 -8.41 -12.67 1.37
C GLY A 150 -9.65 -11.79 1.58
N CYS A 151 -10.22 -11.77 2.77
CA CYS A 151 -11.53 -11.18 3.08
C CYS A 151 -11.51 -10.24 4.31
N GLY A 152 -10.37 -9.80 4.74
CA GLY A 152 -10.19 -8.95 5.91
C GLY A 152 -10.22 -7.45 5.59
N ARG A 153 -9.60 -6.69 6.47
CA ARG A 153 -9.38 -5.25 6.35
C ARG A 153 -7.90 -4.95 6.21
N VAL A 154 -7.57 -4.01 5.34
CA VAL A 154 -6.22 -3.49 5.18
C VAL A 154 -6.20 -2.01 5.54
N ASN A 155 -5.37 -1.65 6.51
CA ASN A 155 -5.04 -0.27 6.83
C ASN A 155 -3.70 0.06 6.16
N VAL A 156 -3.72 0.97 5.20
CA VAL A 156 -2.51 1.52 4.60
C VAL A 156 -2.25 2.85 5.27
N SER A 157 -1.26 2.85 6.10
CA SER A 157 -0.56 3.95 6.72
C SER A 157 -1.28 5.00 7.56
N ILE A 158 -0.77 5.17 8.73
CA ILE A 158 -0.87 6.37 9.58
C ILE A 158 0.38 7.26 9.39
N ILE A 159 1.45 6.78 8.75
CA ILE A 159 2.74 7.47 8.57
C ILE A 159 3.20 7.31 7.12
N ASN A 160 2.89 8.31 6.28
CA ASN A 160 3.44 8.53 4.93
C ASN A 160 3.94 7.29 4.17
N PHE A 161 3.03 6.58 3.51
CA PHE A 161 3.41 5.58 2.52
C PHE A 161 3.66 6.27 1.17
N TYR A 162 4.73 5.89 0.48
CA TYR A 162 5.08 6.47 -0.81
C TYR A 162 4.97 5.44 -1.94
N ALA A 163 4.33 5.80 -3.04
CA ALA A 163 4.34 4.99 -4.25
C ALA A 163 4.68 5.84 -5.46
N GLU A 164 5.59 5.38 -6.32
CA GLU A 164 5.94 6.05 -7.56
C GLU A 164 6.09 5.08 -8.72
N ASN A 165 5.53 5.46 -9.87
CA ASN A 165 5.52 4.64 -11.08
C ASN A 165 4.84 3.29 -10.83
N TYR A 166 3.53 3.34 -10.59
CA TYR A 166 2.74 2.17 -10.17
C TYR A 166 1.46 2.03 -11.00
N GLY A 167 0.96 0.80 -11.10
CA GLY A 167 -0.36 0.54 -11.64
C GLY A 167 -1.47 0.85 -10.62
N LYS A 168 -1.43 0.18 -9.47
CA LYS A 168 -2.39 0.33 -8.37
C LYS A 168 -1.65 0.28 -7.04
N VAL A 169 -1.96 1.19 -6.08
CA VAL A 169 -1.40 1.05 -4.73
C VAL A 169 -2.08 -0.10 -4.01
N TYR A 170 -3.39 -0.22 -4.12
CA TYR A 170 -4.15 -1.35 -3.55
C TYR A 170 -5.14 -1.90 -4.57
N ARG A 171 -5.30 -3.22 -4.60
CA ARG A 171 -6.33 -3.90 -5.39
C ARG A 171 -6.91 -5.10 -4.65
N SER A 172 -8.23 -5.12 -4.49
CA SER A 172 -8.96 -6.30 -4.05
C SER A 172 -9.05 -7.32 -5.19
N CYS A 173 -8.56 -8.53 -5.01
CA CYS A 173 -8.43 -9.55 -6.05
C CYS A 173 -8.96 -10.92 -5.59
N GLY A 174 -9.24 -11.79 -6.56
CA GLY A 174 -9.50 -13.19 -6.32
C GLY A 174 -10.86 -13.46 -5.67
N THR A 175 -10.88 -13.79 -4.40
CA THR A 175 -12.05 -14.28 -3.66
C THR A 175 -13.23 -13.31 -3.69
N LYS A 176 -14.44 -13.84 -3.88
CA LYS A 176 -15.69 -13.06 -3.83
C LYS A 176 -16.16 -12.90 -2.39
N CYS A 177 -15.68 -11.89 -1.70
CA CYS A 177 -16.10 -11.52 -0.36
C CYS A 177 -15.95 -10.02 -0.14
N ALA A 178 -16.63 -9.47 0.84
CA ALA A 178 -16.49 -8.08 1.23
C ALA A 178 -15.13 -7.84 1.89
N ARG A 179 -14.46 -6.77 1.49
CA ARG A 179 -13.21 -6.30 2.04
C ARG A 179 -13.30 -4.84 2.42
N GLU A 180 -12.45 -4.43 3.31
CA GLU A 180 -12.30 -3.02 3.64
C GLU A 180 -10.85 -2.59 3.43
N VAL A 181 -10.66 -1.42 2.85
CA VAL A 181 -9.36 -0.75 2.79
C VAL A 181 -9.49 0.68 3.33
N TYR A 182 -8.64 1.00 4.27
CA TYR A 182 -8.47 2.35 4.80
C TYR A 182 -7.10 2.87 4.40
N VAL A 183 -7.06 3.99 3.69
CA VAL A 183 -5.84 4.61 3.17
C VAL A 183 -5.72 6.00 3.75
N GLU A 184 -4.65 6.27 4.49
CA GLU A 184 -4.41 7.58 5.08
C GLU A 184 -2.95 8.02 4.91
N GLY A 185 -2.74 9.31 4.61
CA GLY A 185 -1.40 9.89 4.52
C GLY A 185 -0.52 9.29 3.40
N VAL A 186 -1.12 8.84 2.30
CA VAL A 186 -0.38 8.26 1.17
C VAL A 186 -0.02 9.32 0.15
N THR A 187 1.23 9.30 -0.31
CA THR A 187 1.68 10.05 -1.49
C THR A 187 1.95 9.08 -2.62
N ALA A 188 1.19 9.22 -3.72
CA ALA A 188 1.23 8.32 -4.87
C ALA A 188 1.40 9.12 -6.16
N ARG A 189 2.51 8.90 -6.89
CA ARG A 189 2.90 9.69 -8.06
C ARG A 189 3.15 8.82 -9.29
N LYS A 190 2.86 9.37 -10.45
CA LYS A 190 3.08 8.74 -11.76
C LYS A 190 2.40 7.36 -11.86
N GLY A 191 1.17 7.26 -11.35
CA GLY A 191 0.46 5.98 -11.29
C GLY A 191 -0.95 5.98 -11.84
N GLY A 192 -1.55 4.81 -11.87
CA GLY A 192 -2.88 4.58 -12.41
C GLY A 192 -3.99 4.93 -11.44
N GLU A 193 -4.06 4.23 -10.31
CA GLU A 193 -5.11 4.42 -9.29
C GLU A 193 -4.56 4.10 -7.88
N VAL A 194 -5.06 4.79 -6.86
CA VAL A 194 -4.63 4.50 -5.48
C VAL A 194 -5.32 3.25 -4.98
N VAL A 195 -6.63 3.17 -5.18
CA VAL A 195 -7.43 2.03 -4.71
C VAL A 195 -8.30 1.49 -5.83
N GLY A 196 -8.25 0.17 -6.03
CA GLY A 196 -9.17 -0.57 -6.87
C GLY A 196 -9.98 -1.57 -6.05
N ILE A 197 -11.32 -1.45 -6.06
CA ILE A 197 -12.24 -2.34 -5.33
C ILE A 197 -13.30 -2.94 -6.24
N THR A 198 -13.98 -3.95 -5.74
CA THR A 198 -15.14 -4.57 -6.41
C THR A 198 -16.38 -4.38 -5.54
N LYS A 199 -17.11 -3.28 -5.75
CA LYS A 199 -18.32 -2.95 -4.98
C LYS A 199 -19.37 -4.07 -4.99
N ALA A 200 -19.48 -4.80 -6.10
CA ALA A 200 -20.41 -5.94 -6.22
C ALA A 200 -20.13 -7.06 -5.21
N ASN A 201 -18.90 -7.14 -4.67
CA ASN A 201 -18.54 -8.05 -3.59
C ASN A 201 -18.80 -7.46 -2.19
N GLY A 202 -19.25 -6.21 -2.08
CA GLY A 202 -19.40 -5.49 -0.81
C GLY A 202 -18.12 -4.77 -0.36
N ASP A 203 -17.11 -4.65 -1.21
CA ASP A 203 -15.86 -3.96 -0.87
C ASP A 203 -16.12 -2.49 -0.54
N LYS A 204 -15.37 -1.98 0.45
CA LYS A 204 -15.40 -0.58 0.89
C LYS A 204 -14.00 0.02 0.89
N ALA A 205 -13.89 1.26 0.45
CA ALA A 205 -12.65 2.03 0.48
C ALA A 205 -12.86 3.36 1.20
N THR A 206 -11.91 3.73 2.06
CA THR A 206 -11.86 5.05 2.70
C THR A 206 -10.50 5.65 2.42
N LEU A 207 -10.46 6.84 1.81
CA LEU A 207 -9.25 7.57 1.49
C LEU A 207 -9.24 8.89 2.28
N VAL A 208 -8.21 9.09 3.09
CA VAL A 208 -8.02 10.28 3.93
C VAL A 208 -6.62 10.84 3.67
N ASN A 209 -6.51 12.14 3.43
CA ASN A 209 -5.23 12.81 3.23
C ASN A 209 -4.32 12.09 2.19
N VAL A 210 -4.89 11.76 1.03
CA VAL A 210 -4.15 11.12 -0.07
C VAL A 210 -3.69 12.18 -1.07
N CYS A 211 -2.39 12.23 -1.31
CA CYS A 211 -1.77 13.08 -2.32
C CYS A 211 -1.45 12.27 -3.57
N THR A 212 -2.16 12.48 -4.66
CA THR A 212 -1.98 11.70 -5.87
C THR A 212 -2.19 12.53 -7.13
N ASP A 213 -1.54 12.11 -8.22
CA ASP A 213 -1.78 12.59 -9.59
C ASP A 213 -2.63 11.61 -10.41
N ALA A 214 -3.12 10.53 -9.81
CA ALA A 214 -4.02 9.58 -10.45
C ALA A 214 -5.35 10.24 -10.84
N LYS A 215 -5.78 10.03 -12.09
CA LYS A 215 -7.06 10.59 -12.60
C LYS A 215 -8.27 10.03 -11.84
N THR A 216 -8.20 8.78 -11.42
CA THR A 216 -9.25 8.10 -10.66
C THR A 216 -8.62 7.51 -9.40
N PRO A 217 -8.53 8.27 -8.30
CA PRO A 217 -7.90 7.76 -7.07
C PRO A 217 -8.55 6.50 -6.52
N CYS A 218 -9.88 6.36 -6.63
CA CYS A 218 -10.62 5.16 -6.26
C CYS A 218 -11.40 4.64 -7.47
N GLN A 219 -11.06 3.43 -7.93
CA GLN A 219 -11.62 2.76 -9.10
C GLN A 219 -12.49 1.58 -8.68
N ASN A 220 -13.74 1.53 -9.13
CA ASN A 220 -14.58 0.35 -9.04
C ASN A 220 -14.31 -0.61 -10.20
N TYR A 221 -14.42 -1.91 -9.92
CA TYR A 221 -14.30 -2.98 -10.90
C TYR A 221 -15.52 -3.88 -10.84
N SER A 222 -16.02 -4.28 -12.00
CA SER A 222 -17.08 -5.27 -12.16
C SER A 222 -16.54 -6.70 -12.31
N GLY A 223 -15.22 -6.85 -12.48
CA GLY A 223 -14.52 -8.13 -12.64
C GLY A 223 -13.02 -7.95 -12.81
N PRO A 224 -12.27 -9.00 -13.09
CA PRO A 224 -10.84 -8.91 -13.38
C PRO A 224 -10.58 -7.96 -14.55
N GLY A 225 -9.85 -6.85 -14.30
CA GLY A 225 -9.51 -5.85 -15.31
C GLY A 225 -10.66 -4.96 -15.82
N ALA A 226 -11.93 -5.28 -15.53
CA ALA A 226 -13.09 -4.54 -16.02
C ALA A 226 -13.39 -3.33 -15.12
N LYS A 227 -12.94 -2.15 -15.52
CA LYS A 227 -13.22 -0.89 -14.81
C LYS A 227 -14.68 -0.48 -14.96
N ASP A 228 -15.31 -0.08 -13.85
CA ASP A 228 -16.72 0.28 -13.74
C ASP A 228 -16.89 1.60 -12.96
N GLY A 229 -16.27 2.66 -13.47
CA GLY A 229 -16.36 4.00 -12.91
C GLY A 229 -15.57 4.19 -11.61
N ALA A 230 -15.74 5.35 -11.01
CA ALA A 230 -15.12 5.68 -9.73
C ALA A 230 -15.85 5.02 -8.53
N CYS A 231 -15.14 4.81 -7.44
CA CYS A 231 -15.83 4.43 -6.21
C CYS A 231 -16.72 5.58 -5.73
#